data_3e451fa5556c7410ce3739286db1118c
#
_entry.id   3e451fa5556c7410ce3739286db1118c
#
_cell.length_a   1.000
_cell.length_b   1.000
_cell.length_c   1.000
_cell.angle_alpha   90.00
_cell.angle_beta   90.00
_cell.angle_gamma   90.00
#
_symmetry.space_group_name_H-M   'P 1'
#
loop_
_entity.id
_entity.type
_entity.pdbx_description
1 polymer ?
#
loop_
_entity_poly.entity_id
_entity_poly.type
_entity_poly.pdbx_seq_one_letter_code
_entity_poly.pdbx_strand_id
1 'polypeptide(L)'
;MRKASYLYILGGFFGFLISSFTTTRNFQEPWKAPASADTLKIPFTASPPVLREGEKLYNIFCVSCHGPNGLGDGSPGKFKIEPANFHSKEVAAQTEGALFWKLTTGRGRSMPAFAAALSDEKRWQLIAYIRQFAKKGSAAIVKVRPVLPLKNYRIDSKLVSQYFVLPAKLTNVTNSESQLFMVDTVVKSLVRPWSMVFLPDSRVLIAERGGRLAIVRNGKVQPNPIGGNVPKGLRDIKLHPDFRQNKLIYISYYTDASGTEPGYSVLMRAKLEGDKLMEDKVLYKAGPFKGNGEWYGSKIAFDNNGHVFFTVGIKGGRSTAQDLSLPDGKTMRFNEDGSIPSDNPFVKTKGALPEIYSYGHRVHEGLVRDPKTGRIFSTEFGELGGDELNVIKSGANYGWPLVSHSLEYNGSIISESPFREGVVAPVHHYAIAPGDLDFVYGNRYPGWNGNVFIGGLAAKMLYRTVLKNDAFSHEERLLENIGRVRDVKLGPDQFLYILTEDNGLLVRLVPVNKFSSQVK
;
A
#
# COMPACT_ATOMS: atom_id res chain seq x y z
N MET A 1 79.20 -14.05 -20.94
CA MET A 1 80.11 -12.89 -20.72
C MET A 1 79.31 -11.92 -19.85
N ARG A 2 79.54 -11.87 -18.52
CA ARG A 2 80.27 -10.83 -17.75
C ARG A 2 79.68 -9.44 -18.07
N LYS A 3 79.06 -8.65 -17.08
CA LYS A 3 79.50 -8.18 -15.72
C LYS A 3 78.29 -7.57 -15.07
N ALA A 4 77.91 -7.86 -13.87
CA ALA A 4 78.42 -7.33 -12.60
C ALA A 4 78.07 -5.83 -12.27
N SER A 5 77.24 -5.71 -11.24
CA SER A 5 77.27 -4.82 -10.06
C SER A 5 77.12 -3.33 -10.27
N TYR A 6 76.20 -2.69 -9.55
CA TYR A 6 76.48 -2.01 -8.29
C TYR A 6 75.18 -1.62 -7.54
N LEU A 7 75.21 -1.84 -6.28
CA LEU A 7 74.31 -1.53 -5.21
C LEU A 7 74.38 -0.04 -4.85
N TYR A 8 73.28 0.69 -4.75
CA TYR A 8 73.17 1.90 -3.91
C TYR A 8 71.87 1.86 -3.10
N ILE A 9 72.04 1.75 -1.79
CA ILE A 9 71.06 1.96 -0.75
C ILE A 9 70.88 3.48 -0.60
N LEU A 10 69.65 3.96 -0.76
CA LEU A 10 69.25 5.29 -0.25
C LEU A 10 67.91 5.13 0.48
N GLY A 11 68.03 5.26 1.78
CA GLY A 11 66.86 5.30 2.67
C GLY A 11 66.04 6.58 2.41
N GLY A 12 64.77 6.39 2.14
CA GLY A 12 63.80 7.45 2.02
C GLY A 12 62.71 7.22 3.04
N PHE A 13 62.63 8.07 4.04
CA PHE A 13 61.55 8.18 5.02
C PHE A 13 60.21 8.34 4.32
N PHE A 14 59.34 7.32 4.40
CA PHE A 14 57.94 7.44 4.05
C PHE A 14 57.19 8.01 5.27
N GLY A 15 57.01 9.33 5.26
CA GLY A 15 56.09 9.99 6.18
C GLY A 15 54.66 9.62 5.82
N PHE A 16 53.98 8.85 6.68
CA PHE A 16 52.53 8.64 6.61
C PHE A 16 51.83 9.96 6.92
N LEU A 17 51.40 10.70 5.89
CA LEU A 17 50.37 11.71 6.02
C LEU A 17 49.04 11.04 6.31
N ILE A 18 48.67 10.98 7.58
CA ILE A 18 47.30 10.66 7.99
C ILE A 18 46.44 11.85 7.57
N SER A 19 45.84 11.74 6.39
CA SER A 19 44.78 12.65 5.96
C SER A 19 43.53 12.33 6.81
N SER A 20 43.33 13.07 7.88
CA SER A 20 42.09 13.11 8.64
C SER A 20 40.98 13.61 7.72
N PHE A 21 40.19 12.68 7.16
CA PHE A 21 38.89 13.03 6.59
C PHE A 21 37.99 13.55 7.72
N THR A 22 38.04 14.86 7.94
CA THR A 22 36.96 15.55 8.65
C THR A 22 35.74 15.44 7.75
N THR A 23 34.84 14.51 8.10
CA THR A 23 33.47 14.54 7.62
C THR A 23 32.85 15.84 8.08
N THR A 24 32.87 16.86 7.23
CA THR A 24 32.05 18.05 7.40
C THR A 24 30.60 17.60 7.40
N ARG A 25 30.02 17.37 8.58
CA ARG A 25 28.57 17.42 8.74
C ARG A 25 28.15 18.79 8.22
N ASN A 26 27.50 18.83 7.06
CA ASN A 26 26.81 19.99 6.61
C ASN A 26 25.77 20.37 7.67
N PHE A 27 26.10 21.27 8.57
CA PHE A 27 25.15 21.93 9.45
C PHE A 27 24.26 22.76 8.55
N GLN A 28 23.12 22.20 8.21
CA GLN A 28 22.09 22.97 7.53
C GLN A 28 21.57 24.03 8.49
N GLU A 29 21.61 25.29 8.05
CA GLU A 29 21.05 26.43 8.80
C GLU A 29 19.64 26.08 9.30
N PRO A 30 19.35 26.30 10.60
CA PRO A 30 18.03 26.04 11.14
C PRO A 30 16.96 26.82 10.37
N TRP A 31 15.90 26.17 9.94
CA TRP A 31 14.78 26.83 9.28
C TRP A 31 14.00 27.69 10.29
N LYS A 32 14.39 28.95 10.40
CA LYS A 32 13.81 29.93 11.33
C LYS A 32 12.79 30.80 10.61
N ALA A 33 11.63 31.00 11.22
CA ALA A 33 10.69 32.03 10.83
C ALA A 33 11.26 33.41 11.17
N PRO A 34 10.90 34.48 10.44
CA PRO A 34 11.28 35.83 10.81
C PRO A 34 10.61 36.23 12.14
N ALA A 35 11.25 37.05 12.93
CA ALA A 35 10.74 37.50 14.23
C ALA A 35 9.33 38.13 14.17
N SER A 36 8.98 38.75 13.06
CA SER A 36 7.64 39.30 12.82
C SER A 36 6.55 38.21 12.80
N ALA A 37 6.89 36.97 12.49
CA ALA A 37 5.92 35.86 12.54
C ALA A 37 5.51 35.52 13.97
N ASP A 38 6.35 35.75 14.96
CA ASP A 38 6.09 35.38 16.37
C ASP A 38 4.93 36.19 17.00
N THR A 39 4.56 37.32 16.39
CA THR A 39 3.44 38.14 16.85
C THR A 39 2.06 37.53 16.49
N LEU A 40 2.03 36.65 15.47
CA LEU A 40 0.79 36.04 15.03
C LEU A 40 0.32 34.95 16.01
N LYS A 41 -0.99 34.93 16.25
CA LYS A 41 -1.64 33.95 17.14
C LYS A 41 -2.81 33.31 16.42
N ILE A 42 -3.19 32.09 16.85
CA ILE A 42 -4.41 31.42 16.36
C ILE A 42 -5.60 32.35 16.68
N PRO A 43 -6.38 32.78 15.65
CA PRO A 43 -7.44 33.79 15.82
C PRO A 43 -8.72 33.24 16.45
N PHE A 44 -8.75 31.98 16.87
CA PHE A 44 -9.91 31.29 17.45
C PHE A 44 -9.51 30.26 18.50
N THR A 45 -10.48 29.83 19.29
CA THR A 45 -10.27 28.75 20.28
C THR A 45 -10.19 27.39 19.58
N ALA A 46 -9.23 26.53 20.00
CA ALA A 46 -9.10 25.16 19.54
C ALA A 46 -10.27 24.27 20.03
N SER A 47 -11.47 24.56 19.56
CA SER A 47 -12.69 23.81 19.86
C SER A 47 -12.74 22.46 19.13
N PRO A 48 -13.58 21.49 19.55
CA PRO A 48 -13.70 20.20 18.86
C PRO A 48 -13.99 20.29 17.36
N PRO A 49 -14.82 21.20 16.83
CA PRO A 49 -14.98 21.37 15.39
C PRO A 49 -13.71 21.83 14.69
N VAL A 50 -12.99 22.80 15.26
CA VAL A 50 -11.71 23.32 14.75
C VAL A 50 -10.66 22.20 14.68
N LEU A 51 -10.54 21.40 15.73
CA LEU A 51 -9.60 20.29 15.80
C LEU A 51 -9.96 19.19 14.80
N ARG A 52 -11.23 18.86 14.59
CA ARG A 52 -11.65 17.89 13.58
C ARG A 52 -11.32 18.35 12.15
N GLU A 53 -11.54 19.62 11.84
CA GLU A 53 -11.15 20.14 10.52
C GLU A 53 -9.62 20.16 10.37
N GLY A 54 -8.87 20.57 11.40
CA GLY A 54 -7.41 20.50 11.42
C GLY A 54 -6.88 19.07 11.24
N GLU A 55 -7.50 18.07 11.87
CA GLU A 55 -7.19 16.65 11.70
C GLU A 55 -7.43 16.18 10.26
N LYS A 56 -8.57 16.54 9.69
CA LYS A 56 -8.89 16.25 8.30
C LYS A 56 -7.85 16.84 7.34
N LEU A 57 -7.49 18.10 7.53
CA LEU A 57 -6.47 18.78 6.74
C LEU A 57 -5.08 18.14 6.92
N TYR A 58 -4.74 17.72 8.14
CA TYR A 58 -3.50 17.02 8.43
C TYR A 58 -3.42 15.69 7.67
N ASN A 59 -4.48 14.91 7.69
CA ASN A 59 -4.56 13.64 6.99
C ASN A 59 -4.49 13.78 5.46
N ILE A 60 -4.96 14.91 4.94
CA ILE A 60 -4.89 15.21 3.51
C ILE A 60 -3.49 15.69 3.10
N PHE A 61 -2.89 16.62 3.86
CA PHE A 61 -1.74 17.40 3.39
C PHE A 61 -0.41 17.06 4.07
N CYS A 62 -0.41 16.41 5.23
CA CYS A 62 0.78 16.31 6.08
C CYS A 62 1.20 14.86 6.38
N VAL A 63 0.23 13.94 6.44
CA VAL A 63 0.45 12.56 6.88
C VAL A 63 1.48 11.82 6.03
N SER A 64 1.53 12.07 4.73
CA SER A 64 2.46 11.41 3.79
C SER A 64 3.93 11.62 4.17
N CYS A 65 4.27 12.78 4.73
CA CYS A 65 5.64 13.10 5.15
C CYS A 65 5.81 13.00 6.67
N HIS A 66 4.89 13.55 7.44
CA HIS A 66 5.01 13.64 8.89
C HIS A 66 4.48 12.42 9.65
N GLY A 67 3.86 11.47 8.97
CA GLY A 67 3.24 10.28 9.55
C GLY A 67 1.92 10.56 10.27
N PRO A 68 1.08 9.54 10.49
CA PRO A 68 -0.23 9.71 11.11
C PRO A 68 -0.15 10.18 12.57
N ASN A 69 0.97 9.94 13.22
CA ASN A 69 1.24 10.35 14.59
C ASN A 69 2.15 11.59 14.69
N GLY A 70 2.50 12.21 13.58
CA GLY A 70 3.35 13.41 13.58
C GLY A 70 4.79 13.17 13.99
N LEU A 71 5.30 11.95 13.87
CA LEU A 71 6.67 11.56 14.27
C LEU A 71 7.74 11.90 13.22
N GLY A 72 7.36 12.36 12.02
CA GLY A 72 8.25 12.54 10.89
C GLY A 72 8.54 11.25 10.13
N ASP A 73 7.80 10.18 10.43
CA ASP A 73 7.98 8.82 9.91
C ASP A 73 6.99 8.45 8.80
N GLY A 74 6.42 9.44 8.13
CA GLY A 74 5.36 9.23 7.15
C GLY A 74 5.82 8.48 5.91
N SER A 75 6.93 8.84 5.31
CA SER A 75 7.48 8.15 4.15
C SER A 75 8.83 7.53 4.47
N PRO A 76 9.04 6.24 4.23
CA PRO A 76 10.35 5.60 4.38
C PRO A 76 11.30 5.98 3.25
N GLY A 77 11.18 7.19 2.71
CA GLY A 77 11.99 7.72 1.63
C GLY A 77 13.26 8.40 2.14
N LYS A 78 14.21 8.59 1.24
CA LYS A 78 15.42 9.37 1.52
C LYS A 78 15.10 10.86 1.39
N PHE A 79 14.48 11.45 2.39
CA PHE A 79 14.36 12.88 2.43
C PHE A 79 15.76 13.51 2.52
N LYS A 80 16.00 14.53 1.73
CA LYS A 80 17.22 15.34 1.87
C LYS A 80 17.24 16.07 3.22
N ILE A 81 16.04 16.36 3.74
CA ILE A 81 15.79 16.93 5.07
C ILE A 81 14.65 16.10 5.68
N GLU A 82 14.92 15.45 6.80
CA GLU A 82 13.90 14.67 7.51
C GLU A 82 12.69 15.53 7.91
N PRO A 83 11.46 15.03 7.72
CA PRO A 83 10.27 15.72 8.19
C PRO A 83 10.30 15.92 9.71
N ALA A 84 9.83 17.07 10.17
CA ALA A 84 9.85 17.38 11.59
C ALA A 84 8.97 16.40 12.40
N ASN A 85 9.50 15.95 13.53
CA ASN A 85 8.73 15.27 14.57
C ASN A 85 7.99 16.33 15.40
N PHE A 86 6.66 16.33 15.34
CA PHE A 86 5.81 17.31 16.03
C PHE A 86 5.76 17.12 17.56
N HIS A 87 6.28 16.02 18.09
CA HIS A 87 6.45 15.81 19.54
C HIS A 87 7.78 16.34 20.06
N SER A 88 8.68 16.78 19.18
CA SER A 88 10.01 17.24 19.58
C SER A 88 9.94 18.57 20.34
N LYS A 89 10.93 18.78 21.24
CA LYS A 89 11.05 20.03 21.98
C LYS A 89 11.28 21.23 21.07
N GLU A 90 11.96 21.01 19.95
CA GLU A 90 12.27 22.02 18.93
C GLU A 90 11.00 22.53 18.25
N VAL A 91 10.02 21.66 17.96
CA VAL A 91 8.73 22.06 17.39
C VAL A 91 7.81 22.64 18.47
N ALA A 92 7.79 22.04 19.66
CA ALA A 92 7.00 22.55 20.77
C ALA A 92 7.37 23.99 21.20
N ALA A 93 8.66 24.33 21.11
CA ALA A 93 9.19 25.67 21.45
C ALA A 93 8.88 26.75 20.40
N GLN A 94 8.46 26.40 19.19
CA GLN A 94 8.12 27.39 18.16
C GLN A 94 6.79 28.08 18.48
N THR A 95 6.67 29.34 18.13
CA THR A 95 5.41 30.07 18.23
C THR A 95 4.38 29.56 17.21
N GLU A 96 3.11 29.81 17.43
CA GLU A 96 2.04 29.49 16.48
C GLU A 96 2.25 30.25 15.16
N GLY A 97 2.65 31.51 15.25
CA GLY A 97 2.96 32.32 14.09
C GLY A 97 4.17 31.84 13.31
N ALA A 98 5.21 31.31 13.98
CA ALA A 98 6.34 30.69 13.29
C ALA A 98 5.91 29.45 12.51
N LEU A 99 5.03 28.61 13.05
CA LEU A 99 4.44 27.47 12.34
C LEU A 99 3.55 27.92 11.18
N PHE A 100 2.75 28.99 11.38
CA PHE A 100 1.92 29.57 10.32
C PHE A 100 2.76 30.07 9.15
N TRP A 101 3.82 30.80 9.45
CA TRP A 101 4.76 31.27 8.42
C TRP A 101 5.37 30.10 7.65
N LYS A 102 5.80 29.05 8.34
CA LYS A 102 6.37 27.85 7.72
C LYS A 102 5.39 27.12 6.82
N LEU A 103 4.13 26.96 7.24
CA LEU A 103 3.07 26.41 6.39
C LEU A 103 2.78 27.30 5.19
N THR A 104 2.81 28.63 5.40
CA THR A 104 2.54 29.61 4.34
C THR A 104 3.59 29.60 3.25
N THR A 105 4.87 29.60 3.63
CA THR A 105 5.99 29.80 2.71
C THR A 105 6.66 28.53 2.22
N GLY A 106 6.50 27.42 2.97
CA GLY A 106 7.20 26.17 2.69
C GLY A 106 8.71 26.27 2.88
N ARG A 107 9.42 25.19 2.54
CA ARG A 107 10.89 25.10 2.53
C ARG A 107 11.39 24.59 1.17
N GLY A 108 11.04 25.28 0.11
CA GLY A 108 11.40 24.86 -1.24
C GLY A 108 10.97 23.43 -1.57
N ARG A 109 11.90 22.59 -2.04
CA ARG A 109 11.63 21.21 -2.42
C ARG A 109 11.41 20.24 -1.24
N SER A 110 11.64 20.67 0.01
CA SER A 110 11.53 19.78 1.17
C SER A 110 10.16 19.83 1.87
N MET A 111 9.46 20.95 1.75
CA MET A 111 8.11 21.14 2.27
C MET A 111 7.38 22.14 1.39
N PRO A 112 6.23 21.81 0.79
CA PRO A 112 5.50 22.74 -0.07
C PRO A 112 4.96 23.94 0.71
N ALA A 113 4.74 25.05 -0.01
CA ALA A 113 4.00 26.20 0.49
C ALA A 113 2.49 25.95 0.39
N PHE A 114 1.76 26.14 1.48
CA PHE A 114 0.32 25.86 1.51
C PHE A 114 -0.57 27.11 1.33
N ALA A 115 0.02 28.27 1.09
CA ALA A 115 -0.76 29.51 0.91
C ALA A 115 -1.75 29.46 -0.26
N ALA A 116 -1.37 28.79 -1.36
CA ALA A 116 -2.24 28.65 -2.53
C ALA A 116 -3.35 27.59 -2.34
N ALA A 117 -3.08 26.58 -1.51
CA ALA A 117 -3.98 25.42 -1.33
C ALA A 117 -4.93 25.58 -0.13
N LEU A 118 -4.53 26.33 0.89
CA LEU A 118 -5.26 26.48 2.14
C LEU A 118 -5.43 27.98 2.48
N SER A 119 -6.67 28.38 2.78
CA SER A 119 -6.95 29.70 3.35
C SER A 119 -6.22 29.89 4.69
N ASP A 120 -6.08 31.13 5.13
CA ASP A 120 -5.49 31.45 6.44
C ASP A 120 -6.20 30.69 7.57
N GLU A 121 -7.53 30.68 7.56
CA GLU A 121 -8.33 29.95 8.54
C GLU A 121 -7.97 28.46 8.58
N LYS A 122 -7.91 27.80 7.43
CA LYS A 122 -7.55 26.36 7.32
C LYS A 122 -6.13 26.08 7.79
N ARG A 123 -5.17 26.97 7.51
CA ARG A 123 -3.80 26.83 8.02
C ARG A 123 -3.75 26.98 9.54
N TRP A 124 -4.55 27.88 10.12
CA TRP A 124 -4.69 28.02 11.57
C TRP A 124 -5.36 26.79 12.22
N GLN A 125 -6.39 26.23 11.60
CA GLN A 125 -7.04 24.99 12.07
C GLN A 125 -6.04 23.81 12.07
N LEU A 126 -5.22 23.71 11.02
CA LEU A 126 -4.16 22.73 10.92
C LEU A 126 -3.12 22.89 12.05
N ILE A 127 -2.68 24.12 12.34
CA ILE A 127 -1.74 24.39 13.45
C ILE A 127 -2.37 24.04 14.79
N ALA A 128 -3.64 24.38 15.01
CA ALA A 128 -4.35 23.99 16.24
C ALA A 128 -4.33 22.47 16.44
N TYR A 129 -4.47 21.69 15.38
CA TYR A 129 -4.35 20.23 15.42
C TYR A 129 -2.91 19.77 15.66
N ILE A 130 -1.91 20.30 14.93
CA ILE A 130 -0.49 19.97 15.10
C ILE A 130 -0.05 20.18 16.56
N ARG A 131 -0.55 21.22 17.21
CA ARG A 131 -0.28 21.48 18.64
C ARG A 131 -0.79 20.39 19.58
N GLN A 132 -1.72 19.54 19.16
CA GLN A 132 -2.17 18.41 19.98
C GLN A 132 -1.09 17.32 20.09
N PHE A 133 -0.22 17.17 19.11
CA PHE A 133 0.89 16.21 19.17
C PHE A 133 1.85 16.56 20.33
N ALA A 134 2.21 17.81 20.50
CA ALA A 134 3.05 18.28 21.58
C ALA A 134 2.39 18.11 22.98
N LYS A 135 1.05 18.24 23.08
CA LYS A 135 0.30 18.07 24.33
C LYS A 135 0.13 16.61 24.75
N LYS A 136 0.05 15.69 23.76
CA LYS A 136 -0.11 14.25 24.03
C LYS A 136 1.14 13.60 24.60
N GLY A 137 2.27 14.34 24.73
CA GLY A 137 3.55 13.83 25.18
C GLY A 137 4.13 12.76 24.25
N SER A 138 5.39 12.42 24.40
CA SER A 138 6.04 11.35 23.60
C SER A 138 5.48 9.93 23.86
N ALA A 139 4.40 9.80 24.59
CA ALA A 139 3.75 8.53 24.92
C ALA A 139 2.87 7.94 23.80
N ALA A 140 2.76 8.61 22.65
CA ALA A 140 2.21 8.00 21.44
C ALA A 140 3.28 7.30 20.58
N ILE A 141 4.48 7.10 21.15
CA ILE A 141 5.43 6.10 20.65
C ILE A 141 4.66 4.78 20.57
N VAL A 142 4.64 4.20 19.37
CA VAL A 142 4.32 2.81 19.10
C VAL A 142 4.44 2.01 20.39
N LYS A 143 3.31 1.74 21.04
CA LYS A 143 3.29 0.77 22.13
C LYS A 143 3.70 -0.53 21.46
N VAL A 144 4.97 -0.90 21.55
CA VAL A 144 5.35 -2.30 21.41
C VAL A 144 4.40 -3.03 22.32
N ARG A 145 3.37 -3.64 21.75
CA ARG A 145 2.32 -4.26 22.55
C ARG A 145 2.98 -5.43 23.25
N PRO A 146 2.96 -5.50 24.58
CA PRO A 146 3.67 -6.54 25.29
C PRO A 146 3.15 -7.89 24.81
N VAL A 147 4.07 -8.81 24.56
CA VAL A 147 3.72 -10.23 24.39
C VAL A 147 3.02 -10.65 25.66
N LEU A 148 1.73 -10.97 25.53
CA LEU A 148 0.89 -11.29 26.68
C LEU A 148 1.27 -12.66 27.24
N PRO A 149 1.19 -12.87 28.57
CA PRO A 149 1.53 -14.17 29.17
C PRO A 149 0.66 -15.29 28.60
N LEU A 150 1.25 -16.27 27.90
CA LEU A 150 0.54 -17.31 27.16
C LEU A 150 -0.41 -18.13 28.03
N LYS A 151 -0.10 -18.32 29.32
CA LYS A 151 -0.92 -19.05 30.27
C LYS A 151 -2.37 -18.52 30.42
N ASN A 152 -2.60 -17.26 30.06
CA ASN A 152 -3.90 -16.61 30.19
C ASN A 152 -4.76 -16.71 28.93
N TYR A 153 -4.28 -17.39 27.90
CA TYR A 153 -4.93 -17.43 26.58
C TYR A 153 -5.00 -18.83 26.02
N ARG A 154 -5.97 -19.06 25.16
CA ARG A 154 -6.12 -20.30 24.38
C ARG A 154 -6.64 -20.03 22.97
N ILE A 155 -6.31 -20.94 22.06
CA ILE A 155 -6.99 -21.03 20.77
C ILE A 155 -8.41 -21.58 21.03
N ASP A 156 -9.42 -20.96 20.46
CA ASP A 156 -10.78 -21.47 20.59
C ASP A 156 -10.88 -22.83 19.89
N SER A 157 -11.27 -23.87 20.64
CA SER A 157 -11.41 -25.24 20.13
C SER A 157 -12.52 -25.39 19.06
N LYS A 158 -13.40 -24.40 18.94
CA LYS A 158 -14.43 -24.35 17.88
C LYS A 158 -13.91 -23.84 16.53
N LEU A 159 -12.69 -23.30 16.51
CA LEU A 159 -12.08 -22.84 15.26
C LEU A 159 -11.69 -24.05 14.42
N VAL A 160 -12.11 -24.04 13.17
CA VAL A 160 -11.75 -25.06 12.18
C VAL A 160 -11.33 -24.38 10.88
N SER A 161 -10.46 -25.02 10.12
CA SER A 161 -10.10 -24.65 8.76
C SER A 161 -10.01 -25.88 7.89
N GLN A 162 -10.60 -25.82 6.71
CA GLN A 162 -10.46 -26.86 5.71
C GLN A 162 -9.13 -26.78 4.94
N TYR A 163 -8.41 -25.68 5.07
CA TYR A 163 -7.17 -25.41 4.32
C TYR A 163 -5.93 -25.84 5.09
N PHE A 164 -5.89 -25.53 6.39
CA PHE A 164 -4.70 -25.74 7.20
C PHE A 164 -5.07 -26.18 8.62
N VAL A 165 -4.34 -27.17 9.12
CA VAL A 165 -4.47 -27.61 10.52
C VAL A 165 -4.11 -26.43 11.45
N LEU A 166 -4.91 -26.24 12.49
CA LEU A 166 -4.60 -25.22 13.50
C LEU A 166 -3.39 -25.62 14.34
N PRO A 167 -2.57 -24.65 14.78
CA PRO A 167 -1.46 -24.95 15.66
C PRO A 167 -1.95 -25.53 17.00
N ALA A 168 -1.29 -26.59 17.44
CA ALA A 168 -1.65 -27.28 18.68
C ALA A 168 -1.37 -26.44 19.95
N LYS A 169 -0.47 -25.45 19.84
CA LYS A 169 -0.03 -24.61 20.97
C LYS A 169 0.06 -23.15 20.55
N LEU A 170 -0.22 -22.26 21.49
CA LEU A 170 0.07 -20.84 21.34
C LEU A 170 1.60 -20.63 21.35
N THR A 171 2.08 -19.86 20.38
CA THR A 171 3.49 -19.45 20.30
C THR A 171 3.71 -18.04 20.82
N ASN A 172 2.78 -17.15 20.55
CA ASN A 172 2.73 -15.76 21.01
C ASN A 172 1.28 -15.28 20.91
N VAL A 173 0.97 -14.19 21.61
CA VAL A 173 -0.33 -13.50 21.51
C VAL A 173 -0.09 -12.03 21.32
N THR A 174 -0.67 -11.49 20.29
CA THR A 174 -0.65 -10.07 19.96
C THR A 174 -2.00 -9.46 20.30
N ASN A 175 -1.97 -8.31 20.96
CA ASN A 175 -3.15 -7.53 21.28
C ASN A 175 -3.29 -6.38 20.28
N SER A 176 -4.26 -6.47 19.39
CA SER A 176 -4.75 -5.32 18.62
C SER A 176 -5.63 -4.44 19.50
N GLU A 177 -6.01 -3.25 19.03
CA GLU A 177 -6.92 -2.37 19.76
C GLU A 177 -8.23 -3.06 20.15
N SER A 178 -8.69 -4.00 19.33
CA SER A 178 -10.01 -4.61 19.49
C SER A 178 -10.03 -6.12 19.31
N GLN A 179 -8.88 -6.79 19.06
CA GLN A 179 -8.82 -8.22 18.79
C GLN A 179 -7.52 -8.84 19.31
N LEU A 180 -7.62 -9.95 20.03
CA LEU A 180 -6.50 -10.80 20.38
C LEU A 180 -6.27 -11.83 19.28
N PHE A 181 -5.02 -12.01 18.88
CA PHE A 181 -4.68 -13.00 17.86
C PHE A 181 -3.24 -13.52 18.02
N MET A 182 -2.98 -14.64 17.38
CA MET A 182 -1.65 -15.23 17.20
C MET A 182 -1.31 -15.28 15.73
N VAL A 183 -0.06 -15.05 15.37
CA VAL A 183 0.45 -15.25 14.01
C VAL A 183 0.86 -16.71 13.85
N ASP A 184 0.25 -17.40 12.89
CA ASP A 184 0.58 -18.78 12.52
C ASP A 184 1.21 -18.80 11.13
N THR A 185 2.45 -19.27 11.04
CA THR A 185 3.14 -19.42 9.75
C THR A 185 2.74 -20.74 9.10
N VAL A 186 1.93 -20.64 8.06
CA VAL A 186 1.36 -21.80 7.34
C VAL A 186 2.36 -22.38 6.36
N VAL A 187 3.01 -21.53 5.57
CA VAL A 187 3.97 -21.93 4.52
C VAL A 187 5.17 -21.00 4.55
N LYS A 188 6.35 -21.56 4.29
CA LYS A 188 7.60 -20.85 4.03
C LYS A 188 8.11 -21.24 2.64
N SER A 189 9.07 -20.50 2.13
CA SER A 189 9.81 -20.84 0.89
C SER A 189 9.00 -20.69 -0.40
N LEU A 190 7.96 -19.84 -0.42
CA LEU A 190 7.36 -19.37 -1.66
C LEU A 190 8.34 -18.44 -2.40
N VAL A 191 8.31 -18.45 -3.73
CA VAL A 191 9.28 -17.71 -4.55
C VAL A 191 8.64 -16.47 -5.16
N ARG A 192 8.90 -15.30 -4.58
CA ARG A 192 8.30 -14.02 -5.02
C ARG A 192 6.77 -14.12 -5.24
N PRO A 193 6.02 -14.56 -4.21
CA PRO A 193 4.58 -14.73 -4.34
C PRO A 193 3.90 -13.38 -4.50
N TRP A 194 2.82 -13.34 -5.29
CA TRP A 194 2.16 -12.09 -5.67
C TRP A 194 0.67 -12.04 -5.35
N SER A 195 -0.04 -13.14 -5.53
CA SER A 195 -1.48 -13.24 -5.26
C SER A 195 -1.86 -14.67 -4.86
N MET A 196 -2.95 -14.82 -4.12
CA MET A 196 -3.47 -16.11 -3.67
C MET A 196 -4.97 -16.25 -3.88
N VAL A 197 -5.43 -17.48 -4.13
CA VAL A 197 -6.86 -17.84 -4.12
C VAL A 197 -7.08 -19.19 -3.43
N PHE A 198 -8.23 -19.33 -2.80
CA PHE A 198 -8.67 -20.52 -2.04
C PHE A 198 -9.64 -21.34 -2.88
N LEU A 199 -9.24 -22.54 -3.29
CA LEU A 199 -10.10 -23.45 -4.04
C LEU A 199 -11.09 -24.17 -3.13
N PRO A 200 -12.29 -24.54 -3.64
CA PRO A 200 -13.29 -25.27 -2.86
C PRO A 200 -12.83 -26.64 -2.36
N ASP A 201 -11.81 -27.22 -2.97
CA ASP A 201 -11.24 -28.54 -2.66
C ASP A 201 -10.06 -28.49 -1.67
N SER A 202 -9.95 -27.41 -0.92
CA SER A 202 -8.93 -27.18 0.12
C SER A 202 -7.51 -26.90 -0.39
N ARG A 203 -7.30 -26.74 -1.71
CA ARG A 203 -6.05 -26.22 -2.24
C ARG A 203 -6.04 -24.69 -2.17
N VAL A 204 -4.84 -24.12 -1.96
CA VAL A 204 -4.60 -22.70 -2.14
C VAL A 204 -3.63 -22.53 -3.30
N LEU A 205 -3.98 -21.73 -4.29
CA LEU A 205 -3.11 -21.41 -5.39
C LEU A 205 -2.38 -20.09 -5.10
N ILE A 206 -1.08 -20.08 -5.35
CA ILE A 206 -0.23 -18.90 -5.19
C ILE A 206 0.38 -18.57 -6.56
N ALA A 207 0.09 -17.38 -7.05
CA ALA A 207 0.77 -16.84 -8.23
C ALA A 207 2.17 -16.37 -7.83
N GLU A 208 3.20 -16.99 -8.36
CA GLU A 208 4.58 -16.55 -8.22
C GLU A 208 5.00 -15.78 -9.47
N ARG A 209 5.64 -14.63 -9.29
CA ARG A 209 6.00 -13.69 -10.37
C ARG A 209 6.80 -14.35 -11.52
N GLY A 210 7.56 -15.39 -11.22
CA GLY A 210 8.35 -16.13 -12.21
C GLY A 210 7.53 -16.95 -13.22
N GLY A 211 6.20 -17.03 -13.06
CA GLY A 211 5.33 -17.83 -13.93
C GLY A 211 5.04 -19.22 -13.38
N ARG A 212 5.18 -19.41 -12.07
CA ARG A 212 4.74 -20.61 -11.38
C ARG A 212 3.42 -20.34 -10.66
N LEU A 213 2.40 -21.14 -10.93
CA LEU A 213 1.17 -21.14 -10.16
C LEU A 213 1.25 -22.30 -9.16
N ALA A 214 1.81 -21.99 -7.99
CA ALA A 214 2.08 -22.99 -6.95
C ALA A 214 0.82 -23.48 -6.26
N ILE A 215 0.79 -24.76 -5.91
CA ILE A 215 -0.30 -25.39 -5.15
C ILE A 215 0.17 -25.56 -3.70
N VAL A 216 -0.61 -25.06 -2.76
CA VAL A 216 -0.43 -25.32 -1.33
C VAL A 216 -1.56 -26.20 -0.83
N ARG A 217 -1.20 -27.31 -0.16
CA ARG A 217 -2.15 -28.22 0.50
C ARG A 217 -1.58 -28.66 1.84
N ASN A 218 -2.40 -28.63 2.90
CA ASN A 218 -2.01 -29.04 4.26
C ASN A 218 -0.70 -28.39 4.75
N GLY A 219 -0.52 -27.09 4.48
CA GLY A 219 0.66 -26.34 4.91
C GLY A 219 1.95 -26.65 4.13
N LYS A 220 1.86 -27.35 3.00
CA LYS A 220 3.02 -27.72 2.17
C LYS A 220 2.82 -27.28 0.73
N VAL A 221 3.86 -26.66 0.17
CA VAL A 221 3.93 -26.40 -1.27
C VAL A 221 4.09 -27.75 -1.99
N GLN A 222 3.20 -28.02 -2.92
CA GLN A 222 3.27 -29.25 -3.71
C GLN A 222 4.43 -29.18 -4.72
N PRO A 223 5.09 -30.33 -5.02
CA PRO A 223 6.23 -30.34 -5.95
C PRO A 223 5.80 -29.92 -7.35
N ASN A 224 4.64 -30.36 -7.80
CA ASN A 224 4.10 -30.03 -9.12
C ASN A 224 3.17 -28.81 -9.01
N PRO A 225 3.43 -27.72 -9.74
CA PRO A 225 2.52 -26.58 -9.83
C PRO A 225 1.34 -26.90 -10.77
N ILE A 226 0.42 -25.95 -10.90
CA ILE A 226 -0.60 -25.97 -11.96
C ILE A 226 0.12 -26.00 -13.31
N GLY A 227 -0.28 -26.97 -14.15
CA GLY A 227 0.19 -27.12 -15.52
C GLY A 227 -0.67 -26.38 -16.55
N GLY A 228 -0.40 -26.62 -17.83
CA GLY A 228 -1.05 -25.94 -18.94
C GLY A 228 -0.30 -24.66 -19.34
N ASN A 229 -0.99 -23.75 -20.00
CA ASN A 229 -0.41 -22.49 -20.46
C ASN A 229 -0.39 -21.43 -19.33
N VAL A 230 0.48 -21.67 -18.32
CA VAL A 230 0.69 -20.70 -17.22
C VAL A 230 1.67 -19.63 -17.69
N PRO A 231 1.24 -18.35 -17.79
CA PRO A 231 2.11 -17.30 -18.31
C PRO A 231 3.20 -16.92 -17.31
N LYS A 232 4.34 -16.43 -17.83
CA LYS A 232 5.33 -15.73 -17.02
C LYS A 232 4.82 -14.34 -16.62
N GLY A 233 5.43 -13.75 -15.61
CA GLY A 233 5.08 -12.39 -15.19
C GLY A 233 3.74 -12.27 -14.47
N LEU A 234 3.28 -13.33 -13.78
CA LEU A 234 2.03 -13.35 -13.02
C LEU A 234 1.90 -12.15 -12.08
N ARG A 235 0.70 -11.58 -12.02
CA ARG A 235 0.35 -10.46 -11.14
C ARG A 235 -0.83 -10.76 -10.25
N ASP A 236 -1.97 -11.14 -10.79
CA ASP A 236 -3.15 -11.44 -9.98
C ASP A 236 -3.85 -12.68 -10.48
N ILE A 237 -4.51 -13.37 -9.57
CA ILE A 237 -5.39 -14.51 -9.86
C ILE A 237 -6.69 -14.32 -9.10
N LYS A 238 -7.82 -14.60 -9.75
CA LYS A 238 -9.16 -14.57 -9.14
C LYS A 238 -9.99 -15.74 -9.64
N LEU A 239 -10.72 -16.37 -8.76
CA LEU A 239 -11.75 -17.32 -9.16
C LEU A 239 -12.97 -16.54 -9.63
N HIS A 240 -13.64 -17.04 -10.66
CA HIS A 240 -14.98 -16.57 -11.02
C HIS A 240 -15.94 -16.71 -9.82
N PRO A 241 -16.88 -15.79 -9.61
CA PRO A 241 -17.86 -15.93 -8.52
C PRO A 241 -18.54 -17.30 -8.49
N ASP A 242 -18.91 -17.86 -9.67
CA ASP A 242 -19.51 -19.18 -9.83
C ASP A 242 -18.50 -20.29 -10.14
N PHE A 243 -17.27 -20.17 -9.62
CA PHE A 243 -16.20 -21.15 -9.88
C PHE A 243 -16.59 -22.60 -9.59
N ARG A 244 -17.47 -22.84 -8.61
CA ARG A 244 -17.94 -24.20 -8.31
C ARG A 244 -18.61 -24.85 -9.50
N GLN A 245 -19.34 -24.09 -10.32
CA GLN A 245 -20.06 -24.53 -11.52
C GLN A 245 -19.17 -24.51 -12.77
N ASN A 246 -18.52 -23.37 -13.02
CA ASN A 246 -17.87 -23.11 -14.32
C ASN A 246 -16.36 -23.38 -14.36
N LYS A 247 -15.71 -23.53 -13.18
CA LYS A 247 -14.27 -23.74 -13.04
C LYS A 247 -13.40 -22.64 -13.65
N LEU A 248 -13.96 -21.44 -13.90
CA LEU A 248 -13.23 -20.35 -14.51
C LEU A 248 -12.32 -19.66 -13.50
N ILE A 249 -11.09 -19.42 -13.93
CA ILE A 249 -10.08 -18.64 -13.23
C ILE A 249 -9.61 -17.51 -14.14
N TYR A 250 -9.46 -16.31 -13.57
CA TYR A 250 -8.94 -15.15 -14.26
C TYR A 250 -7.53 -14.88 -13.76
N ILE A 251 -6.64 -14.62 -14.69
CA ILE A 251 -5.21 -14.48 -14.45
C ILE A 251 -4.76 -13.19 -15.13
N SER A 252 -4.02 -12.37 -14.41
CA SER A 252 -3.32 -11.25 -15.01
C SER A 252 -1.82 -11.48 -14.98
N TYR A 253 -1.16 -10.98 -16.01
CA TYR A 253 0.29 -11.07 -16.14
C TYR A 253 0.82 -9.92 -16.98
N TYR A 254 2.12 -9.73 -16.90
CA TYR A 254 2.83 -8.77 -17.74
C TYR A 254 3.83 -9.48 -18.63
N THR A 255 3.78 -9.19 -19.92
CA THR A 255 4.80 -9.66 -20.84
C THR A 255 5.97 -8.69 -20.79
N ASP A 256 7.17 -9.18 -20.48
CA ASP A 256 8.34 -8.30 -20.40
C ASP A 256 8.62 -7.65 -21.76
N ALA A 257 8.89 -6.33 -21.71
CA ALA A 257 9.54 -5.63 -22.81
C ALA A 257 11.02 -6.03 -22.79
N SER A 258 11.38 -7.12 -23.42
CA SER A 258 12.78 -7.53 -23.58
C SER A 258 13.37 -6.80 -24.78
N GLY A 259 13.99 -5.63 -24.52
CA GLY A 259 14.80 -4.93 -25.51
C GLY A 259 14.10 -4.53 -26.83
N THR A 260 13.77 -5.47 -27.68
CA THR A 260 13.14 -5.26 -29.00
C THR A 260 11.62 -5.40 -29.00
N GLU A 261 11.05 -6.15 -28.05
CA GLU A 261 9.62 -6.40 -27.97
C GLU A 261 8.92 -5.54 -26.91
N PRO A 262 7.74 -4.97 -27.24
CA PRO A 262 6.97 -4.20 -26.27
C PRO A 262 6.33 -5.12 -25.21
N GLY A 263 6.20 -4.60 -23.99
CA GLY A 263 5.47 -5.25 -22.91
C GLY A 263 3.97 -4.97 -22.95
N TYR A 264 3.18 -5.86 -22.34
CA TYR A 264 1.72 -5.72 -22.24
C TYR A 264 1.22 -6.14 -20.86
N SER A 265 0.24 -5.40 -20.31
CA SER A 265 -0.60 -5.89 -19.22
C SER A 265 -1.74 -6.71 -19.81
N VAL A 266 -1.87 -7.96 -19.38
CA VAL A 266 -2.79 -8.92 -20.01
C VAL A 266 -3.78 -9.45 -18.98
N LEU A 267 -5.05 -9.50 -19.37
CA LEU A 267 -6.11 -10.22 -18.67
C LEU A 267 -6.45 -11.48 -19.46
N MET A 268 -6.34 -12.63 -18.82
CA MET A 268 -6.62 -13.96 -19.39
C MET A 268 -7.65 -14.68 -18.53
N ARG A 269 -8.49 -15.49 -19.15
CA ARG A 269 -9.40 -16.43 -18.52
C ARG A 269 -9.04 -17.84 -18.93
N ALA A 270 -9.13 -18.81 -18.01
CA ALA A 270 -8.97 -20.22 -18.30
C ALA A 270 -9.92 -21.06 -17.44
N LYS A 271 -10.12 -22.34 -17.78
CA LYS A 271 -10.72 -23.33 -16.89
C LYS A 271 -9.64 -24.04 -16.10
N LEU A 272 -9.86 -24.23 -14.81
CA LEU A 272 -9.00 -25.03 -13.96
C LEU A 272 -9.60 -26.42 -13.81
N GLU A 273 -9.01 -27.41 -14.47
CA GLU A 273 -9.42 -28.81 -14.41
C GLU A 273 -8.32 -29.65 -13.75
N GLY A 274 -8.60 -30.18 -12.56
CA GLY A 274 -7.58 -30.83 -11.73
C GLY A 274 -6.45 -29.84 -11.40
N ASP A 275 -5.23 -30.16 -11.85
CA ASP A 275 -4.03 -29.35 -11.69
C ASP A 275 -3.57 -28.74 -13.03
N LYS A 276 -4.49 -28.42 -13.94
CA LYS A 276 -4.14 -27.91 -15.27
C LYS A 276 -5.08 -26.80 -15.72
N LEU A 277 -4.49 -25.75 -16.32
CA LEU A 277 -5.25 -24.74 -17.05
C LEU A 277 -5.60 -25.26 -18.44
N MET A 278 -6.88 -25.13 -18.79
CA MET A 278 -7.47 -25.53 -20.07
C MET A 278 -8.23 -24.36 -20.65
N GLU A 279 -8.50 -24.40 -21.97
CA GLU A 279 -9.34 -23.43 -22.68
C GLU A 279 -8.95 -21.97 -22.37
N ASP A 280 -7.65 -21.69 -22.30
CA ASP A 280 -7.17 -20.36 -22.02
C ASP A 280 -7.47 -19.39 -23.15
N LYS A 281 -7.94 -18.19 -22.77
CA LYS A 281 -8.31 -17.12 -23.70
C LYS A 281 -7.82 -15.79 -23.15
N VAL A 282 -7.05 -15.05 -23.95
CA VAL A 282 -6.75 -13.65 -23.67
C VAL A 282 -8.01 -12.83 -23.90
N LEU A 283 -8.48 -12.14 -22.87
CA LEU A 283 -9.66 -11.27 -22.92
C LEU A 283 -9.29 -9.84 -23.27
N TYR A 284 -8.16 -9.35 -22.73
CA TYR A 284 -7.70 -7.99 -22.97
C TYR A 284 -6.16 -7.91 -22.91
N LYS A 285 -5.61 -7.00 -23.72
CA LYS A 285 -4.18 -6.76 -23.81
C LYS A 285 -3.94 -5.25 -23.91
N ALA A 286 -3.55 -4.64 -22.79
CA ALA A 286 -3.19 -3.22 -22.73
C ALA A 286 -1.74 -3.01 -23.14
N GLY A 287 -1.49 -2.02 -23.98
CA GLY A 287 -0.18 -1.69 -24.53
C GLY A 287 -0.25 -1.50 -26.05
N PRO A 288 0.87 -1.44 -26.75
CA PRO A 288 2.24 -1.79 -26.33
C PRO A 288 2.92 -0.75 -25.42
N PHE A 289 3.62 -1.22 -24.42
CA PHE A 289 4.40 -0.36 -23.52
C PHE A 289 5.90 -0.49 -23.79
N LYS A 290 6.61 0.62 -23.76
CA LYS A 290 8.08 0.67 -23.86
C LYS A 290 8.73 0.86 -22.50
N GLY A 291 9.88 0.24 -22.27
CA GLY A 291 10.70 0.42 -21.07
C GLY A 291 10.50 -0.66 -19.99
N ASN A 292 11.42 -0.69 -19.03
CA ASN A 292 11.59 -1.75 -18.03
C ASN A 292 10.90 -1.43 -16.68
N GLY A 293 9.97 -0.49 -16.64
CA GLY A 293 9.30 -0.09 -15.40
C GLY A 293 8.43 -1.20 -14.80
N GLU A 294 8.34 -1.30 -13.48
CA GLU A 294 7.56 -2.30 -12.73
C GLU A 294 6.13 -1.84 -12.34
N TRP A 295 5.62 -0.81 -12.99
CA TRP A 295 4.39 -0.08 -12.63
C TRP A 295 3.15 -0.66 -13.34
N TYR A 296 2.81 -1.91 -13.07
CA TYR A 296 1.86 -2.65 -13.92
C TYR A 296 0.40 -2.55 -13.48
N GLY A 297 0.12 -2.38 -12.18
CA GLY A 297 -1.21 -2.59 -11.67
C GLY A 297 -1.64 -4.04 -11.90
N SER A 298 -2.49 -4.26 -12.89
CA SER A 298 -2.95 -5.60 -13.33
C SER A 298 -3.74 -6.35 -12.25
N LYS A 299 -4.50 -5.65 -11.42
CA LYS A 299 -5.39 -6.25 -10.40
C LYS A 299 -6.75 -6.56 -11.01
N ILE A 300 -7.40 -7.59 -10.47
CA ILE A 300 -8.68 -8.10 -10.95
C ILE A 300 -9.71 -8.06 -9.82
N ALA A 301 -10.92 -7.62 -10.11
CA ALA A 301 -12.07 -7.76 -9.22
C ALA A 301 -13.35 -8.06 -10.03
N PHE A 302 -14.37 -8.59 -9.36
CA PHE A 302 -15.71 -8.77 -9.93
C PHE A 302 -16.71 -7.90 -9.19
N ASP A 303 -17.69 -7.35 -9.91
CA ASP A 303 -18.88 -6.77 -9.28
C ASP A 303 -19.98 -7.83 -9.04
N ASN A 304 -21.15 -7.39 -8.59
CA ASN A 304 -22.29 -8.28 -8.34
C ASN A 304 -23.03 -8.68 -9.63
N ASN A 305 -22.71 -8.05 -10.76
CA ASN A 305 -23.40 -8.22 -12.04
C ASN A 305 -22.58 -9.09 -13.02
N GLY A 306 -21.46 -9.69 -12.55
CA GLY A 306 -20.58 -10.51 -13.37
C GLY A 306 -19.58 -9.72 -14.21
N HIS A 307 -19.46 -8.40 -14.04
CA HIS A 307 -18.41 -7.66 -14.76
C HIS A 307 -17.04 -7.88 -14.11
N VAL A 308 -16.02 -7.89 -14.99
CA VAL A 308 -14.62 -8.02 -14.64
C VAL A 308 -13.97 -6.63 -14.67
N PHE A 309 -13.42 -6.19 -13.54
CA PHE A 309 -12.59 -5.01 -13.44
C PHE A 309 -11.13 -5.40 -13.56
N PHE A 310 -10.38 -4.64 -14.35
CA PHE A 310 -8.96 -4.85 -14.58
C PHE A 310 -8.23 -3.52 -14.55
N THR A 311 -7.12 -3.44 -13.81
CA THR A 311 -6.37 -2.20 -13.65
C THR A 311 -5.11 -2.18 -14.51
N VAL A 312 -4.79 -1.02 -15.05
CA VAL A 312 -3.58 -0.77 -15.85
C VAL A 312 -2.82 0.40 -15.24
N GLY A 313 -1.58 0.17 -14.84
CA GLY A 313 -0.71 1.22 -14.32
C GLY A 313 -0.13 2.10 -15.43
N ILE A 314 0.48 3.23 -15.05
CA ILE A 314 1.12 4.13 -16.01
C ILE A 314 2.42 3.53 -16.55
N LYS A 315 2.65 3.67 -17.84
CA LYS A 315 3.86 3.21 -18.56
C LYS A 315 4.41 4.23 -19.56
N GLY A 316 3.56 4.94 -20.26
CA GLY A 316 3.93 5.87 -21.32
C GLY A 316 4.37 7.25 -20.84
N GLY A 317 4.24 7.51 -19.53
CA GLY A 317 4.49 8.82 -18.94
C GLY A 317 3.29 9.31 -18.13
N ARG A 318 3.49 10.32 -17.29
CA ARG A 318 2.47 10.75 -16.33
C ARG A 318 1.17 11.24 -16.97
N SER A 319 1.29 12.03 -18.05
CA SER A 319 0.15 12.62 -18.74
C SER A 319 -0.78 11.59 -19.36
N THR A 320 -0.30 10.37 -19.67
CA THR A 320 -1.11 9.31 -20.25
C THR A 320 -2.27 8.88 -19.36
N ALA A 321 -2.15 9.05 -18.04
CA ALA A 321 -3.25 8.75 -17.11
C ALA A 321 -4.51 9.59 -17.36
N GLN A 322 -4.37 10.79 -17.93
CA GLN A 322 -5.47 11.68 -18.26
C GLN A 322 -5.98 11.53 -19.70
N ASP A 323 -5.26 10.81 -20.55
CA ASP A 323 -5.61 10.59 -21.95
C ASP A 323 -6.53 9.37 -22.09
N LEU A 324 -7.78 9.58 -22.43
CA LEU A 324 -8.78 8.51 -22.58
C LEU A 324 -8.56 7.65 -23.83
N SER A 325 -7.68 8.03 -24.76
CA SER A 325 -7.31 7.21 -25.91
C SER A 325 -6.24 6.15 -25.60
N LEU A 326 -5.69 6.17 -24.39
CA LEU A 326 -4.63 5.29 -23.93
C LEU A 326 -5.06 4.45 -22.71
N PRO A 327 -4.54 3.22 -22.57
CA PRO A 327 -4.90 2.34 -21.45
C PRO A 327 -4.19 2.67 -20.13
N ASP A 328 -3.18 3.53 -20.14
CA ASP A 328 -2.34 3.87 -19.00
C ASP A 328 -3.12 4.58 -17.89
N GLY A 329 -2.92 4.14 -16.64
CA GLY A 329 -3.52 4.76 -15.47
C GLY A 329 -5.06 4.70 -15.47
N LYS A 330 -5.59 3.51 -15.78
CA LYS A 330 -7.03 3.27 -15.92
C LYS A 330 -7.49 2.06 -15.10
N THR A 331 -8.74 2.11 -14.67
CA THR A 331 -9.52 0.90 -14.35
C THR A 331 -10.41 0.59 -15.55
N MET A 332 -10.30 -0.62 -16.08
CA MET A 332 -11.10 -1.14 -17.18
C MET A 332 -12.26 -1.98 -16.65
N ARG A 333 -13.39 -2.05 -17.38
CA ARG A 333 -14.52 -2.94 -17.07
C ARG A 333 -14.96 -3.70 -18.31
N PHE A 334 -15.13 -5.02 -18.15
CA PHE A 334 -15.53 -5.95 -19.18
C PHE A 334 -16.67 -6.86 -18.71
N ASN A 335 -17.40 -7.45 -19.64
CA ASN A 335 -18.17 -8.65 -19.40
C ASN A 335 -17.22 -9.84 -19.17
N GLU A 336 -17.72 -10.96 -18.65
CA GLU A 336 -16.93 -12.17 -18.35
C GLU A 336 -16.20 -12.76 -19.57
N ASP A 337 -16.72 -12.54 -20.78
CA ASP A 337 -16.14 -13.04 -22.02
C ASP A 337 -15.11 -12.08 -22.64
N GLY A 338 -14.90 -10.90 -22.04
CA GLY A 338 -14.01 -9.84 -22.49
C GLY A 338 -14.69 -8.80 -23.41
N SER A 339 -15.99 -8.94 -23.71
CA SER A 339 -16.74 -7.93 -24.45
C SER A 339 -16.96 -6.66 -23.59
N ILE A 340 -17.27 -5.55 -24.26
CA ILE A 340 -17.44 -4.24 -23.61
C ILE A 340 -18.88 -4.07 -23.13
N PRO A 341 -19.14 -3.80 -21.83
CA PRO A 341 -20.46 -3.46 -21.35
C PRO A 341 -21.00 -2.18 -22.01
N SER A 342 -22.24 -2.21 -22.47
CA SER A 342 -22.87 -1.08 -23.19
C SER A 342 -23.10 0.15 -22.31
N ASP A 343 -23.06 -0.03 -21.00
CA ASP A 343 -23.22 1.02 -19.98
C ASP A 343 -21.87 1.53 -19.41
N ASN A 344 -20.74 1.18 -20.05
CA ASN A 344 -19.46 1.79 -19.71
C ASN A 344 -19.49 3.31 -19.96
N PRO A 345 -18.86 4.11 -19.07
CA PRO A 345 -19.05 5.56 -19.08
C PRO A 345 -18.53 6.25 -20.35
N PHE A 346 -17.55 5.66 -21.02
CA PHE A 346 -16.90 6.27 -22.20
C PHE A 346 -17.24 5.56 -23.52
N VAL A 347 -18.16 4.61 -23.54
CA VAL A 347 -18.52 3.83 -24.72
C VAL A 347 -19.02 4.69 -25.90
N LYS A 348 -19.60 5.86 -25.61
CA LYS A 348 -20.09 6.83 -26.60
C LYS A 348 -19.17 8.04 -26.80
N THR A 349 -18.02 8.08 -26.09
CA THR A 349 -17.10 9.21 -26.15
C THR A 349 -16.13 9.03 -27.33
N LYS A 350 -16.21 9.92 -28.29
CA LYS A 350 -15.35 9.85 -29.50
C LYS A 350 -13.88 9.94 -29.12
N GLY A 351 -13.08 8.97 -29.54
CA GLY A 351 -11.64 8.89 -29.30
C GLY A 351 -11.24 8.27 -27.97
N ALA A 352 -12.19 7.99 -27.08
CA ALA A 352 -11.90 7.26 -25.83
C ALA A 352 -11.96 5.75 -26.07
N LEU A 353 -11.16 5.00 -25.29
CA LEU A 353 -11.26 3.54 -25.20
C LEU A 353 -12.55 3.16 -24.47
N PRO A 354 -13.45 2.38 -25.09
CA PRO A 354 -14.77 2.10 -24.54
C PRO A 354 -14.76 1.20 -23.30
N GLU A 355 -13.67 0.48 -23.06
CA GLU A 355 -13.46 -0.35 -21.86
C GLU A 355 -13.13 0.45 -20.60
N ILE A 356 -12.78 1.72 -20.69
CA ILE A 356 -12.42 2.54 -19.53
C ILE A 356 -13.62 2.71 -18.61
N TYR A 357 -13.43 2.43 -17.32
CA TYR A 357 -14.40 2.67 -16.26
C TYR A 357 -14.06 3.90 -15.40
N SER A 358 -12.76 4.09 -15.08
CA SER A 358 -12.23 5.27 -14.40
C SER A 358 -10.81 5.57 -14.87
N TYR A 359 -10.31 6.78 -14.62
CA TYR A 359 -9.02 7.25 -15.14
C TYR A 359 -8.31 8.18 -14.15
N GLY A 360 -7.10 8.62 -14.51
CA GLY A 360 -6.32 9.49 -13.66
C GLY A 360 -5.69 8.76 -12.48
N HIS A 361 -5.41 7.48 -12.65
CA HIS A 361 -4.71 6.63 -11.67
C HIS A 361 -3.22 6.57 -11.95
N ARG A 362 -2.42 6.25 -10.91
CA ARG A 362 -1.00 6.00 -11.08
C ARG A 362 -0.72 4.49 -11.20
N VAL A 363 -0.75 3.76 -10.11
CA VAL A 363 -0.51 2.31 -10.10
C VAL A 363 -1.33 1.65 -9.01
N HIS A 364 -2.33 0.90 -9.40
CA HIS A 364 -3.12 0.09 -8.50
C HIS A 364 -2.33 -1.15 -8.05
N GLU A 365 -2.28 -1.41 -6.77
CA GLU A 365 -1.64 -2.60 -6.21
C GLU A 365 -2.61 -3.48 -5.41
N GLY A 366 -3.82 -3.00 -5.20
CA GLY A 366 -4.94 -3.75 -4.67
C GLY A 366 -6.24 -3.37 -5.36
N LEU A 367 -7.14 -4.35 -5.50
CA LEU A 367 -8.48 -4.15 -6.03
C LEU A 367 -9.42 -5.19 -5.43
N VAL A 368 -10.41 -4.74 -4.68
CA VAL A 368 -11.36 -5.63 -4.00
C VAL A 368 -12.76 -5.04 -4.01
N ARG A 369 -13.75 -5.91 -4.12
CA ARG A 369 -15.14 -5.54 -3.88
C ARG A 369 -15.48 -5.74 -2.41
N ASP A 370 -16.00 -4.72 -1.76
CA ASP A 370 -16.62 -4.85 -0.44
C ASP A 370 -17.88 -5.73 -0.57
N PRO A 371 -17.91 -6.91 0.06
CA PRO A 371 -19.03 -7.84 -0.09
C PRO A 371 -20.34 -7.31 0.51
N LYS A 372 -20.28 -6.33 1.42
CA LYS A 372 -21.45 -5.73 2.07
C LYS A 372 -22.10 -4.64 1.24
N THR A 373 -21.30 -3.78 0.63
CA THR A 373 -21.79 -2.61 -0.11
C THR A 373 -21.75 -2.78 -1.63
N GLY A 374 -21.01 -3.78 -2.13
CA GLY A 374 -20.78 -4.01 -3.56
C GLY A 374 -19.79 -3.04 -4.20
N ARG A 375 -19.28 -2.04 -3.47
CA ARG A 375 -18.32 -1.05 -4.01
C ARG A 375 -16.94 -1.65 -4.22
N ILE A 376 -16.27 -1.16 -5.25
CA ILE A 376 -14.89 -1.54 -5.55
C ILE A 376 -13.94 -0.56 -4.84
N PHE A 377 -13.03 -1.09 -4.06
CA PHE A 377 -11.94 -0.34 -3.44
C PHE A 377 -10.61 -0.68 -4.09
N SER A 378 -9.73 0.31 -4.16
CA SER A 378 -8.38 0.17 -4.71
C SER A 378 -7.35 0.81 -3.79
N THR A 379 -6.17 0.19 -3.71
CA THR A 379 -4.96 0.83 -3.18
C THR A 379 -4.06 1.23 -4.34
N GLU A 380 -3.43 2.40 -4.23
CA GLU A 380 -2.56 2.95 -5.27
C GLU A 380 -1.24 3.46 -4.71
N PHE A 381 -0.16 3.31 -5.48
CA PHE A 381 1.12 3.91 -5.19
C PHE A 381 1.15 5.40 -5.52
N GLY A 382 1.59 6.20 -4.56
CA GLY A 382 2.26 7.45 -4.83
C GLY A 382 3.71 7.25 -5.31
N GLU A 383 4.49 8.29 -5.52
CA GLU A 383 5.92 8.13 -5.79
C GLU A 383 6.73 8.07 -4.48
N LEU A 384 6.76 9.16 -3.74
CA LEU A 384 7.35 9.21 -2.42
C LEU A 384 6.27 9.61 -1.41
N GLY A 385 5.60 8.62 -0.83
CA GLY A 385 4.38 8.82 -0.04
C GLY A 385 3.18 9.22 -0.92
N GLY A 386 2.08 9.64 -0.28
CA GLY A 386 0.85 9.99 -1.00
C GLY A 386 0.18 8.79 -1.67
N ASP A 387 0.43 7.58 -1.16
CA ASP A 387 -0.31 6.38 -1.52
C ASP A 387 -1.78 6.55 -1.15
N GLU A 388 -2.69 5.90 -1.85
CA GLU A 388 -4.12 6.16 -1.73
C GLU A 388 -4.95 4.90 -1.47
N LEU A 389 -6.02 5.06 -0.70
CA LEU A 389 -7.17 4.16 -0.68
C LEU A 389 -8.33 4.86 -1.39
N ASN A 390 -8.78 4.29 -2.48
CA ASN A 390 -9.83 4.83 -3.34
C ASN A 390 -11.08 3.96 -3.38
N VAL A 391 -12.26 4.58 -3.55
CA VAL A 391 -13.50 3.91 -3.97
C VAL A 391 -13.69 4.19 -5.45
N ILE A 392 -13.64 3.14 -6.27
CA ILE A 392 -13.71 3.26 -7.73
C ILE A 392 -15.15 3.56 -8.18
N LYS A 393 -15.32 4.62 -8.95
CA LYS A 393 -16.61 5.12 -9.46
C LYS A 393 -16.59 5.23 -10.98
N SER A 394 -17.74 4.98 -11.58
CA SER A 394 -17.95 5.10 -13.03
C SER A 394 -17.65 6.52 -13.54
N GLY A 395 -16.84 6.63 -14.59
CA GLY A 395 -16.48 7.88 -15.25
C GLY A 395 -15.58 8.83 -14.46
N ALA A 396 -15.16 8.45 -13.26
CA ALA A 396 -14.43 9.33 -12.34
C ALA A 396 -12.96 9.51 -12.72
N ASN A 397 -12.45 10.74 -12.49
CA ASN A 397 -11.03 11.10 -12.57
C ASN A 397 -10.42 11.12 -11.18
N TYR A 398 -9.33 10.36 -10.97
CA TYR A 398 -8.59 10.29 -9.69
C TYR A 398 -7.37 11.22 -9.64
N GLY A 399 -7.18 12.03 -10.68
CA GLY A 399 -6.36 13.22 -10.67
C GLY A 399 -4.90 13.06 -11.06
N TRP A 400 -4.31 11.87 -11.00
CA TRP A 400 -2.90 11.70 -11.38
C TRP A 400 -2.63 12.15 -12.82
N PRO A 401 -1.59 12.93 -13.12
CA PRO A 401 -0.65 13.60 -12.20
C PRO A 401 -1.07 15.03 -11.82
N LEU A 402 -2.27 15.49 -12.25
CA LEU A 402 -2.76 16.88 -12.08
C LEU A 402 -3.00 17.21 -10.60
N VAL A 403 -3.35 16.19 -9.82
CA VAL A 403 -3.50 16.23 -8.38
C VAL A 403 -2.69 15.08 -7.78
N SER A 404 -1.81 15.37 -6.84
CA SER A 404 -1.02 14.35 -6.16
C SER A 404 -0.57 14.84 -4.79
N HIS A 405 -0.64 13.96 -3.80
CA HIS A 405 -0.07 14.16 -2.46
C HIS A 405 1.35 13.57 -2.33
N SER A 406 1.86 12.96 -3.42
CA SER A 406 3.21 12.42 -3.48
C SER A 406 4.23 13.51 -3.79
N LEU A 407 5.46 13.25 -3.37
CA LEU A 407 6.63 13.95 -3.86
C LEU A 407 7.30 13.14 -4.98
N GLU A 408 8.07 13.80 -5.83
CA GLU A 408 9.04 13.16 -6.72
C GLU A 408 10.09 12.40 -5.91
N TYR A 409 10.71 11.39 -6.50
CA TYR A 409 11.83 10.69 -5.85
C TYR A 409 13.03 11.61 -5.51
N ASN A 410 13.12 12.77 -6.12
CA ASN A 410 14.10 13.80 -5.79
C ASN A 410 13.61 14.78 -4.71
N GLY A 411 12.40 14.57 -4.17
CA GLY A 411 11.77 15.37 -3.13
C GLY A 411 11.06 16.65 -3.60
N SER A 412 10.94 16.87 -4.92
CA SER A 412 10.13 17.99 -5.43
C SER A 412 8.63 17.64 -5.48
N ILE A 413 7.77 18.66 -5.50
CA ILE A 413 6.33 18.48 -5.64
C ILE A 413 5.97 18.01 -7.05
N ILE A 414 4.98 17.15 -7.16
CA ILE A 414 4.44 16.64 -8.44
C ILE A 414 3.36 17.57 -8.97
N SER A 415 2.45 18.01 -8.11
CA SER A 415 1.39 18.95 -8.46
C SER A 415 1.37 20.14 -7.52
N GLU A 416 1.05 21.33 -8.06
CA GLU A 416 0.98 22.56 -7.28
C GLU A 416 -0.23 22.60 -6.33
N SER A 417 -1.29 21.85 -6.65
CA SER A 417 -2.49 21.75 -5.84
C SER A 417 -2.85 20.30 -5.54
N PRO A 418 -3.14 19.98 -4.29
CA PRO A 418 -3.63 18.66 -3.91
C PRO A 418 -5.15 18.51 -4.11
N PHE A 419 -5.80 19.50 -4.72
CA PHE A 419 -7.23 19.51 -5.02
C PHE A 419 -7.49 20.13 -6.38
N ARG A 420 -8.45 19.55 -7.12
CA ARG A 420 -8.97 20.09 -8.36
C ARG A 420 -10.44 19.73 -8.48
N GLU A 421 -11.25 20.67 -8.94
CA GLU A 421 -12.66 20.43 -9.24
C GLU A 421 -12.80 19.31 -10.30
N GLY A 422 -13.77 18.42 -10.10
CA GLY A 422 -13.98 17.24 -10.96
C GLY A 422 -13.04 16.06 -10.69
N VAL A 423 -12.11 16.18 -9.76
CA VAL A 423 -11.25 15.08 -9.30
C VAL A 423 -11.79 14.47 -8.02
N VAL A 424 -11.88 13.14 -7.98
CA VAL A 424 -12.32 12.39 -6.79
C VAL A 424 -11.17 12.29 -5.81
N ALA A 425 -11.40 12.78 -4.59
CA ALA A 425 -10.42 12.63 -3.50
C ALA A 425 -10.41 11.18 -2.97
N PRO A 426 -9.25 10.64 -2.57
CA PRO A 426 -9.16 9.34 -1.93
C PRO A 426 -9.86 9.32 -0.56
N VAL A 427 -10.19 8.11 -0.10
CA VAL A 427 -10.71 7.87 1.26
C VAL A 427 -9.64 8.19 2.29
N HIS A 428 -8.39 7.84 1.99
CA HIS A 428 -7.25 8.09 2.85
C HIS A 428 -5.93 8.06 2.08
N HIS A 429 -4.93 8.77 2.60
CA HIS A 429 -3.55 8.75 2.12
C HIS A 429 -2.65 7.95 3.07
N TYR A 430 -1.69 7.24 2.50
CA TYR A 430 -0.67 6.47 3.21
C TYR A 430 0.75 6.85 2.77
N ALA A 431 1.73 6.28 3.47
CA ALA A 431 3.13 6.27 3.07
C ALA A 431 3.72 4.88 3.36
N ILE A 432 3.21 3.86 2.68
CA ILE A 432 3.44 2.44 2.99
C ILE A 432 3.86 1.62 1.78
N ALA A 433 3.75 2.19 0.58
CA ALA A 433 3.73 1.46 -0.68
C ALA A 433 2.76 0.27 -0.55
N PRO A 434 1.43 0.47 -0.70
CA PRO A 434 0.44 -0.54 -0.39
C PRO A 434 0.53 -1.76 -1.31
N GLY A 435 0.24 -2.93 -0.77
CA GLY A 435 -0.05 -4.14 -1.52
C GLY A 435 -1.56 -4.29 -1.73
N ASP A 436 -2.02 -5.54 -1.86
CA ASP A 436 -3.45 -5.84 -1.94
C ASP A 436 -4.16 -5.58 -0.61
N LEU A 437 -5.47 -5.57 -0.65
CA LEU A 437 -6.35 -5.30 0.48
C LEU A 437 -7.50 -6.30 0.53
N ASP A 438 -8.09 -6.47 1.71
CA ASP A 438 -9.36 -7.16 1.87
C ASP A 438 -10.15 -6.66 3.07
N PHE A 439 -11.46 -6.90 3.05
CA PHE A 439 -12.36 -6.62 4.15
C PHE A 439 -12.49 -7.81 5.08
N VAL A 440 -12.50 -7.57 6.37
CA VAL A 440 -12.81 -8.61 7.35
C VAL A 440 -14.27 -8.52 7.74
N TYR A 441 -15.03 -9.57 7.43
CA TYR A 441 -16.42 -9.75 7.85
C TYR A 441 -16.61 -11.10 8.52
N GLY A 442 -17.69 -11.20 9.28
CA GLY A 442 -18.06 -12.44 9.99
C GLY A 442 -17.71 -12.42 11.47
N ASN A 443 -17.86 -13.57 12.11
CA ASN A 443 -17.80 -13.68 13.58
C ASN A 443 -16.43 -14.08 14.13
N ARG A 444 -15.48 -14.42 13.26
CA ARG A 444 -14.16 -14.90 13.69
C ARG A 444 -13.31 -13.79 14.33
N TYR A 445 -13.48 -12.55 13.87
CA TYR A 445 -12.80 -11.37 14.40
C TYR A 445 -13.83 -10.29 14.73
N PRO A 446 -14.60 -10.44 15.81
CA PRO A 446 -15.70 -9.50 16.10
C PRO A 446 -15.22 -8.05 16.27
N GLY A 447 -14.00 -7.85 16.79
CA GLY A 447 -13.40 -6.52 16.92
C GLY A 447 -12.90 -5.91 15.62
N TRP A 448 -12.83 -6.68 14.53
CA TRP A 448 -12.36 -6.23 13.21
C TRP A 448 -13.45 -6.24 12.13
N ASN A 449 -14.67 -6.58 12.51
CA ASN A 449 -15.77 -6.71 11.55
C ASN A 449 -16.05 -5.40 10.80
N GLY A 450 -15.98 -5.43 9.47
CA GLY A 450 -16.12 -4.28 8.59
C GLY A 450 -14.85 -3.43 8.42
N ASN A 451 -13.69 -3.85 8.95
CA ASN A 451 -12.45 -3.13 8.74
C ASN A 451 -11.75 -3.60 7.46
N VAL A 452 -10.96 -2.70 6.88
CA VAL A 452 -10.11 -2.94 5.72
C VAL A 452 -8.69 -3.27 6.20
N PHE A 453 -8.11 -4.32 5.65
CA PHE A 453 -6.72 -4.69 5.90
C PHE A 453 -5.90 -4.50 4.63
N ILE A 454 -4.78 -3.80 4.74
CA ILE A 454 -3.94 -3.37 3.62
C ILE A 454 -2.51 -3.82 3.89
N GLY A 455 -1.89 -4.48 2.92
CA GLY A 455 -0.49 -4.84 2.98
C GLY A 455 0.41 -3.62 2.77
N GLY A 456 1.46 -3.44 3.58
CA GLY A 456 2.51 -2.46 3.38
C GLY A 456 3.77 -3.13 2.81
N LEU A 457 4.18 -2.76 1.61
CA LEU A 457 5.38 -3.29 0.97
C LEU A 457 6.64 -2.61 1.48
N ALA A 458 6.70 -1.28 1.43
CA ALA A 458 7.83 -0.52 1.95
C ALA A 458 7.84 -0.51 3.47
N ALA A 459 6.68 -0.39 4.08
CA ALA A 459 6.51 -0.40 5.52
C ALA A 459 6.72 -1.79 6.15
N LYS A 460 6.66 -2.89 5.36
CA LYS A 460 6.84 -4.29 5.80
C LYS A 460 5.95 -4.68 6.97
N MET A 461 4.70 -4.28 6.94
CA MET A 461 3.71 -4.55 7.98
C MET A 461 2.29 -4.61 7.41
N LEU A 462 1.34 -5.00 8.25
CA LEU A 462 -0.07 -5.00 7.93
C LEU A 462 -0.75 -3.77 8.55
N TYR A 463 -1.60 -3.11 7.79
CA TYR A 463 -2.41 -1.99 8.24
C TYR A 463 -3.87 -2.41 8.38
N ARG A 464 -4.48 -2.13 9.53
CA ARG A 464 -5.92 -2.19 9.72
C ARG A 464 -6.48 -0.77 9.64
N THR A 465 -7.29 -0.53 8.63
CA THR A 465 -7.97 0.75 8.41
C THR A 465 -9.42 0.63 8.86
N VAL A 466 -9.83 1.51 9.74
CA VAL A 466 -11.20 1.59 10.24
C VAL A 466 -11.94 2.70 9.50
N LEU A 467 -13.02 2.32 8.84
CA LEU A 467 -13.95 3.24 8.18
C LEU A 467 -15.20 3.41 9.04
N LYS A 468 -15.70 4.65 9.14
CA LYS A 468 -16.99 4.98 9.75
C LYS A 468 -17.79 5.79 8.74
N ASN A 469 -18.97 5.29 8.37
CA ASN A 469 -19.80 5.91 7.33
C ASN A 469 -18.99 6.22 6.06
N ASP A 470 -18.17 5.23 5.64
CA ASP A 470 -17.31 5.29 4.45
C ASP A 470 -16.16 6.31 4.49
N ALA A 471 -15.98 7.00 5.58
CA ALA A 471 -14.86 7.90 5.81
C ALA A 471 -13.80 7.24 6.69
N PHE A 472 -12.55 7.58 6.44
CA PHE A 472 -11.43 7.18 7.30
C PHE A 472 -11.65 7.63 8.75
N SER A 473 -11.49 6.72 9.69
CA SER A 473 -11.57 7.01 11.12
C SER A 473 -10.18 6.98 11.78
N HIS A 474 -9.49 5.86 11.65
CA HIS A 474 -8.12 5.69 12.11
C HIS A 474 -7.49 4.43 11.49
N GLU A 475 -6.18 4.31 11.64
CA GLU A 475 -5.43 3.13 11.25
C GLU A 475 -4.72 2.51 12.46
N GLU A 476 -4.47 1.22 12.36
CA GLU A 476 -3.66 0.47 13.30
C GLU A 476 -2.58 -0.32 12.56
N ARG A 477 -1.34 -0.23 13.04
CA ARG A 477 -0.19 -0.96 12.51
C ARG A 477 -0.07 -2.31 13.20
N LEU A 478 -0.01 -3.36 12.41
CA LEU A 478 0.08 -4.75 12.87
C LEU A 478 1.25 -5.45 12.18
N LEU A 479 1.77 -6.50 12.79
CA LEU A 479 2.81 -7.37 12.21
C LEU A 479 4.05 -6.60 11.73
N GLU A 480 4.56 -5.68 12.53
CA GLU A 480 5.77 -4.92 12.18
C GLU A 480 6.93 -5.85 11.82
N ASN A 481 7.63 -5.53 10.73
CA ASN A 481 8.75 -6.29 10.17
C ASN A 481 8.42 -7.72 9.71
N ILE A 482 7.15 -8.05 9.42
CA ILE A 482 6.75 -9.35 8.88
C ILE A 482 7.34 -9.62 7.48
N GLY A 483 7.70 -8.60 6.76
CA GLY A 483 8.16 -8.60 5.37
C GLY A 483 7.24 -7.77 4.47
N ARG A 484 7.59 -7.69 3.19
CA ARG A 484 6.79 -6.95 2.19
C ARG A 484 5.44 -7.62 1.98
N VAL A 485 4.40 -7.11 2.63
CA VAL A 485 3.06 -7.69 2.55
C VAL A 485 2.45 -7.40 1.18
N ARG A 486 2.41 -8.43 0.33
CA ARG A 486 1.97 -8.32 -1.07
C ARG A 486 0.48 -8.56 -1.25
N ASP A 487 -0.08 -9.54 -0.55
CA ASP A 487 -1.49 -9.91 -0.65
C ASP A 487 -2.10 -10.14 0.74
N VAL A 488 -3.34 -9.75 0.89
CA VAL A 488 -4.15 -9.93 2.11
C VAL A 488 -5.49 -10.48 1.68
N LYS A 489 -5.94 -11.59 2.28
CA LYS A 489 -7.21 -12.25 1.94
C LYS A 489 -7.92 -12.78 3.18
N LEU A 490 -9.20 -12.50 3.28
CA LEU A 490 -10.08 -13.24 4.15
C LEU A 490 -10.43 -14.58 3.46
N GLY A 491 -9.91 -15.68 3.99
CA GLY A 491 -10.19 -17.01 3.45
C GLY A 491 -11.67 -17.41 3.61
N PRO A 492 -12.17 -18.38 2.82
CA PRO A 492 -13.53 -18.89 2.98
C PRO A 492 -13.80 -19.52 4.35
N ASP A 493 -12.75 -19.91 5.06
CA ASP A 493 -12.76 -20.35 6.45
C ASP A 493 -12.74 -19.17 7.44
N GLN A 494 -12.88 -17.94 6.95
CA GLN A 494 -12.87 -16.68 7.69
C GLN A 494 -11.58 -16.39 8.48
N PHE A 495 -10.46 -17.05 8.20
CA PHE A 495 -9.16 -16.60 8.68
C PHE A 495 -8.59 -15.52 7.75
N LEU A 496 -7.92 -14.54 8.34
CA LEU A 496 -7.18 -13.54 7.60
C LEU A 496 -5.78 -14.08 7.28
N TYR A 497 -5.48 -14.16 5.99
CA TYR A 497 -4.21 -14.65 5.45
C TYR A 497 -3.39 -13.50 4.88
N ILE A 498 -2.09 -13.56 5.10
CA ILE A 498 -1.12 -12.56 4.66
C ILE A 498 -0.01 -13.25 3.89
N LEU A 499 0.28 -12.74 2.70
CA LEU A 499 1.32 -13.23 1.82
C LEU A 499 2.44 -12.19 1.72
N THR A 500 3.69 -12.60 1.99
CA THR A 500 4.85 -11.71 1.91
C THR A 500 5.75 -12.06 0.75
N GLU A 501 6.18 -11.02 -0.01
CA GLU A 501 6.93 -11.18 -1.25
C GLU A 501 8.41 -11.51 -1.03
N ASP A 502 9.07 -10.79 -0.12
CA ASP A 502 10.54 -10.79 0.02
C ASP A 502 11.08 -12.01 0.79
N ASN A 503 10.30 -12.57 1.69
CA ASN A 503 10.67 -13.73 2.49
C ASN A 503 9.78 -14.97 2.26
N GLY A 504 8.84 -14.90 1.31
CA GLY A 504 8.06 -16.03 0.82
C GLY A 504 7.19 -16.71 1.86
N LEU A 505 6.56 -15.94 2.77
CA LEU A 505 5.70 -16.48 3.81
C LEU A 505 4.23 -16.41 3.41
N LEU A 506 3.49 -17.46 3.77
CA LEU A 506 2.04 -17.40 3.95
C LEU A 506 1.77 -17.56 5.45
N VAL A 507 1.22 -16.53 6.07
CA VAL A 507 0.80 -16.56 7.46
C VAL A 507 -0.70 -16.37 7.58
N ARG A 508 -1.29 -16.84 8.69
CA ARG A 508 -2.68 -16.52 9.05
C ARG A 508 -2.74 -15.96 10.46
N LEU A 509 -3.75 -15.17 10.70
CA LEU A 509 -4.04 -14.65 12.04
C LEU A 509 -5.07 -15.54 12.72
N VAL A 510 -4.68 -16.16 13.82
CA VAL A 510 -5.56 -17.07 14.59
C VAL A 510 -6.13 -16.29 15.78
N PRO A 511 -7.45 -16.09 15.87
CA PRO A 511 -8.07 -15.44 17.02
C PRO A 511 -7.79 -16.22 18.30
N VAL A 512 -7.59 -15.50 19.37
CA VAL A 512 -7.26 -16.05 20.70
C VAL A 512 -8.23 -15.51 21.73
N ASN A 513 -8.75 -16.39 22.59
CA ASN A 513 -9.63 -16.03 23.67
C ASN A 513 -8.85 -15.94 24.98
N LYS A 514 -9.18 -14.95 25.80
CA LYS A 514 -8.70 -14.88 27.18
C LYS A 514 -9.40 -15.95 28.02
N PHE A 515 -8.65 -16.68 28.83
CA PHE A 515 -9.27 -17.49 29.86
C PHE A 515 -10.08 -16.59 30.79
N SER A 516 -11.35 -16.75 30.87
CA SER A 516 -12.10 -16.33 32.04
C SER A 516 -11.71 -17.30 33.16
N SER A 517 -10.84 -16.91 34.04
CA SER A 517 -10.72 -17.58 35.32
C SER A 517 -12.05 -17.34 36.03
N GLN A 518 -13.03 -18.21 35.81
CA GLN A 518 -14.04 -18.40 36.85
C GLN A 518 -13.27 -19.01 38.02
N VAL A 519 -12.85 -18.15 38.94
CA VAL A 519 -12.50 -18.55 40.27
C VAL A 519 -13.77 -19.15 40.84
N LYS A 520 -13.78 -20.50 41.00
CA LYS A 520 -14.68 -21.13 41.93
C LYS A 520 -14.17 -20.88 43.36
#